data_f392679dff4a847a80de58c5069b1e74
#
_entry.id   f392679dff4a847a80de58c5069b1e74
#
_cell.length_a   1.000
_cell.length_b   1.000
_cell.length_c   1.000
_cell.angle_alpha   90.00
_cell.angle_beta   90.00
_cell.angle_gamma   90.00
#
_symmetry.space_group_name_H-M   'P 1'
#
loop_
_entity.id
_entity.type
_entity.pdbx_description
1 polymer ?
#
loop_
_entity_poly.entity_id
_entity_poly.type
_entity_poly.pdbx_seq_one_letter_code
_entity_poly.pdbx_strand_id
1 'polypeptide(L)'
;MLRVSRTDSRGRFVIKGVAPGSYRIYALQDMDGNYMFSQKSEKIAFSHDIIVPSFKPDTRQDTTWVDSLHIKSIDRVAYTHFLPDDIVLRAFTESLTDRYFLKAERKDANNFSLFFSYGDSIMPVVRGLNFDAENAFLIESSLQQDTLTYWLRDTALVNQDTLQIELSYRMTDSTGVLVSRTDTLDVLAKESDAKRQKRLNRELEEWTKKQEKRKKKGEPYDSVMAPKPLDVKIGVASQLDPDKNISFSFPTPLAHVDTAGIHLYAKHDTLWYRAPFEFEDMGNRNYKLRGEWRPDIEYSLEIDSAAFVDIYGLASKPVKQGFKVSSLDEYSTLLVNIASLENEHLLVQLLNGQDQVVKENKAVNGVAEFYYLKPEKYYLRLIVDRNNNGKWDTGDYDKDQQAEEVYYYPEVIECKAKWDITESWNPTERPLDRQKPGVITKQKPDKEKKVKNQNADRAKKLGIQYVPKM
;
A
#
# COMPACT_ATOMS: atom_id res chain seq x y z
N MET A 1 18.96 29.71 -21.45
CA MET A 1 17.72 30.52 -21.42
C MET A 1 16.59 29.64 -20.97
N LEU A 2 15.90 29.95 -19.88
CA LEU A 2 14.76 29.16 -19.39
C LEU A 2 13.52 29.46 -20.25
N ARG A 3 12.83 28.40 -20.67
CA ARG A 3 11.51 28.44 -21.34
C ARG A 3 10.56 27.53 -20.59
N VAL A 4 9.40 28.01 -20.27
CA VAL A 4 8.40 27.30 -19.47
C VAL A 4 7.10 27.16 -20.23
N SER A 5 6.47 25.98 -20.17
CA SER A 5 5.13 25.71 -20.65
C SER A 5 4.39 24.86 -19.61
N ARG A 6 3.07 24.91 -19.63
CA ARG A 6 2.25 24.04 -18.76
C ARG A 6 1.73 22.85 -19.55
N THR A 7 1.66 21.71 -18.90
CA THR A 7 0.99 20.54 -19.43
C THR A 7 -0.53 20.73 -19.38
N ASP A 8 -1.24 20.10 -20.32
CA ASP A 8 -2.71 19.97 -20.24
C ASP A 8 -3.11 18.87 -19.22
N SER A 9 -4.41 18.64 -19.04
CA SER A 9 -4.95 17.60 -18.14
C SER A 9 -4.58 16.17 -18.54
N ARG A 10 -4.06 15.97 -19.75
CA ARG A 10 -3.59 14.68 -20.28
C ARG A 10 -2.06 14.56 -20.23
N GLY A 11 -1.39 15.54 -19.63
CA GLY A 11 0.08 15.59 -19.57
C GLY A 11 0.76 16.05 -20.86
N ARG A 12 0.01 16.50 -21.88
CA ARG A 12 0.62 16.97 -23.15
C ARG A 12 1.13 18.40 -22.99
N PHE A 13 2.25 18.69 -23.60
CA PHE A 13 2.87 20.00 -23.54
C PHE A 13 3.40 20.46 -24.90
N VAL A 14 3.51 21.77 -25.07
CA VAL A 14 4.14 22.39 -26.23
C VAL A 14 4.95 23.58 -25.73
N ILE A 15 6.25 23.58 -25.99
CA ILE A 15 7.15 24.67 -25.66
C ILE A 15 7.34 25.53 -26.92
N LYS A 16 6.86 26.79 -26.87
CA LYS A 16 6.90 27.70 -28.01
C LYS A 16 8.04 28.71 -27.90
N GLY A 17 8.50 29.22 -29.06
CA GLY A 17 9.48 30.31 -29.12
C GLY A 17 10.88 29.89 -28.68
N VAL A 18 11.24 28.65 -28.99
CA VAL A 18 12.57 28.10 -28.71
C VAL A 18 13.51 28.52 -29.84
N ALA A 19 14.67 29.09 -29.50
CA ALA A 19 15.72 29.43 -30.46
C ALA A 19 16.46 28.17 -30.93
N PRO A 20 17.15 28.21 -32.09
CA PRO A 20 18.05 27.11 -32.47
C PRO A 20 19.11 26.88 -31.38
N GLY A 21 19.31 25.62 -30.99
CA GLY A 21 20.26 25.25 -29.92
C GLY A 21 19.97 23.89 -29.33
N SER A 22 20.77 23.48 -28.36
CA SER A 22 20.63 22.24 -27.64
C SER A 22 20.01 22.47 -26.28
N TYR A 23 19.03 21.67 -25.90
CA TYR A 23 18.23 21.84 -24.69
C TYR A 23 18.15 20.56 -23.87
N ARG A 24 18.09 20.71 -22.57
CA ARG A 24 17.59 19.68 -21.65
C ARG A 24 16.16 20.01 -21.25
N ILE A 25 15.34 18.99 -21.10
CA ILE A 25 13.93 19.15 -20.76
C ILE A 25 13.64 18.53 -19.39
N TYR A 26 12.88 19.28 -18.59
CA TYR A 26 12.39 18.87 -17.28
C TYR A 26 10.89 19.13 -17.20
N ALA A 27 10.17 18.25 -16.49
CA ALA A 27 8.81 18.55 -16.06
C ALA A 27 8.80 18.57 -14.54
N LEU A 28 8.16 19.57 -13.95
CA LEU A 28 8.12 19.79 -12.51
C LEU A 28 6.69 20.06 -12.06
N GLN A 29 6.25 19.36 -11.03
CA GLN A 29 5.08 19.76 -10.27
C GLN A 29 5.53 20.76 -9.19
N ASP A 30 5.75 22.00 -9.64
CA ASP A 30 6.21 23.11 -8.81
C ASP A 30 5.11 23.50 -7.81
N MET A 31 5.34 23.24 -6.53
CA MET A 31 4.37 23.46 -5.46
C MET A 31 4.49 24.86 -4.86
N ASP A 32 5.66 25.44 -4.87
CA ASP A 32 5.95 26.76 -4.28
C ASP A 32 6.08 27.90 -5.32
N GLY A 33 6.07 27.58 -6.62
CA GLY A 33 6.11 28.55 -7.70
C GLY A 33 7.50 29.13 -7.99
N ASN A 34 8.57 28.47 -7.57
CA ASN A 34 9.95 28.95 -7.72
C ASN A 34 10.61 28.51 -9.04
N TYR A 35 9.98 27.63 -9.81
CA TYR A 35 10.48 27.00 -11.06
C TYR A 35 11.76 26.18 -10.89
N MET A 36 12.00 25.67 -9.69
CA MET A 36 13.15 24.84 -9.37
C MET A 36 12.71 23.61 -8.58
N PHE A 37 13.39 22.50 -8.76
CA PHE A 37 13.20 21.33 -7.89
C PHE A 37 13.91 21.62 -6.56
N SER A 38 13.15 21.99 -5.56
CA SER A 38 13.64 22.41 -4.25
C SER A 38 13.27 21.46 -3.12
N GLN A 39 12.27 20.59 -3.35
CA GLN A 39 11.74 19.70 -2.34
C GLN A 39 11.55 18.29 -2.93
N LYS A 40 12.01 17.25 -2.22
CA LYS A 40 11.81 15.84 -2.62
C LYS A 40 10.34 15.42 -2.72
N SER A 41 9.41 16.19 -2.14
CA SER A 41 7.98 15.99 -2.25
C SER A 41 7.38 16.44 -3.59
N GLU A 42 8.10 17.26 -4.35
CA GLU A 42 7.70 17.67 -5.70
C GLU A 42 7.91 16.53 -6.69
N LYS A 43 7.01 16.44 -7.69
CA LYS A 43 7.24 15.48 -8.77
C LYS A 43 8.15 16.09 -9.81
N ILE A 44 9.17 15.35 -10.18
CA ILE A 44 10.10 15.71 -11.24
C ILE A 44 10.12 14.65 -12.33
N ALA A 45 10.34 15.08 -13.56
CA ALA A 45 10.68 14.23 -14.69
C ALA A 45 11.75 14.91 -15.53
N PHE A 46 12.69 14.14 -16.02
CA PHE A 46 13.76 14.62 -16.87
C PHE A 46 14.13 13.59 -17.94
N SER A 47 14.82 14.02 -18.99
CA SER A 47 15.42 13.13 -19.97
C SER A 47 16.92 13.39 -20.05
N HIS A 48 17.69 12.32 -20.27
CA HIS A 48 19.12 12.42 -20.54
C HIS A 48 19.39 12.90 -21.98
N ASP A 49 18.39 12.80 -22.86
CA ASP A 49 18.52 13.19 -24.26
C ASP A 49 18.67 14.68 -24.41
N ILE A 50 19.59 15.07 -25.28
CA ILE A 50 19.74 16.45 -25.68
C ILE A 50 18.78 16.73 -26.84
N ILE A 51 17.86 17.65 -26.64
CA ILE A 51 16.83 18.02 -27.60
C ILE A 51 17.33 19.14 -28.49
N VAL A 52 17.33 18.89 -29.79
CA VAL A 52 17.64 19.91 -30.81
C VAL A 52 16.36 20.18 -31.62
N PRO A 53 15.65 21.30 -31.34
CA PRO A 53 14.44 21.63 -32.06
C PRO A 53 14.68 21.83 -33.56
N SER A 54 13.82 21.23 -34.37
CA SER A 54 13.82 21.36 -35.81
C SER A 54 12.39 21.45 -36.36
N PHE A 55 12.26 21.69 -37.65
CA PHE A 55 10.96 21.69 -38.31
C PHE A 55 11.09 21.18 -39.75
N LYS A 56 9.98 20.65 -40.25
CA LYS A 56 9.83 20.27 -41.66
C LYS A 56 8.45 20.64 -42.18
N PRO A 57 8.28 20.94 -43.47
CA PRO A 57 6.94 21.00 -44.08
C PRO A 57 6.30 19.61 -44.07
N ASP A 58 5.04 19.55 -43.75
CA ASP A 58 4.26 18.31 -43.74
C ASP A 58 2.80 18.60 -44.08
N THR A 59 2.00 17.55 -44.30
CA THR A 59 0.56 17.66 -44.54
C THR A 59 -0.20 16.82 -43.58
N ARG A 60 -1.27 17.40 -43.00
CA ARG A 60 -2.19 16.67 -42.13
C ARG A 60 -3.56 16.60 -42.77
N GLN A 61 -4.31 15.60 -42.34
CA GLN A 61 -5.70 15.43 -42.72
C GLN A 61 -6.59 16.13 -41.66
N ASP A 62 -7.31 17.16 -42.11
CA ASP A 62 -8.30 17.83 -41.29
C ASP A 62 -9.70 17.33 -41.70
N THR A 63 -10.43 16.77 -40.74
CA THR A 63 -11.80 16.28 -40.95
C THR A 63 -12.78 17.26 -40.35
N THR A 64 -13.64 17.81 -41.20
CA THR A 64 -14.74 18.66 -40.79
C THR A 64 -16.01 17.82 -40.71
N TRP A 65 -16.79 18.00 -39.65
CA TRP A 65 -17.99 17.22 -39.37
C TRP A 65 -19.25 18.08 -39.57
N VAL A 66 -20.30 17.49 -40.09
CA VAL A 66 -21.65 18.10 -40.15
C VAL A 66 -22.33 17.94 -38.80
N ASP A 67 -22.21 16.78 -38.21
CA ASP A 67 -22.71 16.39 -36.88
C ASP A 67 -21.78 15.32 -36.28
N SER A 68 -22.14 14.75 -35.14
CA SER A 68 -21.32 13.76 -34.43
C SER A 68 -21.07 12.45 -35.20
N LEU A 69 -21.79 12.20 -36.31
CA LEU A 69 -21.74 10.95 -37.06
C LEU A 69 -21.36 11.13 -38.54
N HIS A 70 -21.57 12.34 -39.11
CA HIS A 70 -21.40 12.58 -40.53
C HIS A 70 -20.23 13.52 -40.82
N ILE A 71 -19.32 13.06 -41.65
CA ILE A 71 -18.18 13.85 -42.14
C ILE A 71 -18.69 14.80 -43.23
N LYS A 72 -18.32 16.08 -43.11
CA LYS A 72 -18.59 17.10 -44.13
C LYS A 72 -17.52 17.11 -45.23
N SER A 73 -16.25 17.17 -44.82
CA SER A 73 -15.09 17.14 -45.74
C SER A 73 -13.88 16.58 -45.02
N ILE A 74 -12.98 16.06 -45.86
CA ILE A 74 -11.65 15.61 -45.45
C ILE A 74 -10.67 16.36 -46.34
N ASP A 75 -9.95 17.31 -45.75
CA ASP A 75 -9.04 18.19 -46.43
C ASP A 75 -7.59 17.88 -46.07
N ARG A 76 -6.68 17.91 -47.01
CA ARG A 76 -5.24 17.85 -46.73
C ARG A 76 -4.70 19.26 -46.61
N VAL A 77 -4.28 19.62 -45.39
CA VAL A 77 -3.76 20.95 -45.07
C VAL A 77 -2.27 20.88 -44.84
N ALA A 78 -1.51 21.73 -45.59
CA ALA A 78 -0.08 21.87 -45.33
C ALA A 78 0.16 22.58 -43.98
N TYR A 79 1.10 22.08 -43.20
CA TYR A 79 1.48 22.68 -41.93
C TYR A 79 2.99 22.52 -41.69
N THR A 80 3.50 23.28 -40.72
CA THR A 80 4.88 23.13 -40.25
C THR A 80 4.91 22.12 -39.11
N HIS A 81 5.57 21.00 -39.34
CA HIS A 81 5.75 19.95 -38.35
C HIS A 81 7.00 20.27 -37.51
N PHE A 82 6.83 20.47 -36.22
CA PHE A 82 7.91 20.76 -35.28
C PHE A 82 8.40 19.44 -34.68
N LEU A 83 9.72 19.30 -34.60
CA LEU A 83 10.40 18.10 -34.12
C LEU A 83 11.37 18.43 -32.97
N PRO A 84 11.64 17.47 -32.07
CA PRO A 84 10.97 16.17 -31.92
C PRO A 84 9.55 16.34 -31.36
N ASP A 85 8.65 15.42 -31.71
CA ASP A 85 7.25 15.40 -31.25
C ASP A 85 6.88 14.16 -30.42
N ASP A 86 7.87 13.31 -30.17
CA ASP A 86 7.79 12.03 -29.46
C ASP A 86 8.40 12.05 -28.06
N ILE A 87 8.66 13.24 -27.52
CA ILE A 87 9.26 13.38 -26.18
C ILE A 87 8.29 12.89 -25.10
N VAL A 88 8.69 11.87 -24.36
CA VAL A 88 7.96 11.33 -23.22
C VAL A 88 8.78 11.52 -21.94
N LEU A 89 8.19 12.17 -20.96
CA LEU A 89 8.78 12.37 -19.64
C LEU A 89 7.99 11.58 -18.59
N ARG A 90 8.67 10.79 -17.78
CA ARG A 90 8.10 10.00 -16.70
C ARG A 90 8.32 10.72 -15.39
N ALA A 91 7.24 11.21 -14.79
CA ALA A 91 7.32 11.96 -13.55
C ALA A 91 7.29 11.02 -12.33
N PHE A 92 8.19 11.25 -11.40
CA PHE A 92 8.29 10.55 -10.14
C PHE A 92 8.39 11.51 -8.97
N THR A 93 8.13 11.02 -7.77
CA THR A 93 8.42 11.70 -6.50
C THR A 93 9.52 10.90 -5.81
N GLU A 94 10.55 11.55 -5.34
CA GLU A 94 11.62 10.88 -4.61
C GLU A 94 11.14 10.26 -3.31
N SER A 95 11.80 9.19 -2.90
CA SER A 95 11.56 8.62 -1.58
C SER A 95 12.10 9.56 -0.51
N LEU A 96 11.23 9.92 0.43
CA LEU A 96 11.65 10.66 1.62
C LEU A 96 12.30 9.68 2.59
N THR A 97 13.62 9.68 2.60
CA THR A 97 14.44 8.82 3.48
C THR A 97 14.89 9.53 4.74
N ASP A 98 14.54 10.81 4.87
CA ASP A 98 14.89 11.62 6.04
C ASP A 98 14.19 11.08 7.28
N ARG A 99 14.98 10.80 8.29
CA ARG A 99 14.52 10.21 9.55
C ARG A 99 14.36 11.29 10.62
N TYR A 100 13.12 11.41 11.12
CA TYR A 100 12.78 12.26 12.25
C TYR A 100 11.94 11.47 13.24
N PHE A 101 12.06 11.78 14.51
CA PHE A 101 11.12 11.36 15.50
C PHE A 101 9.80 12.13 15.32
N LEU A 102 8.69 11.41 15.16
CA LEU A 102 7.38 12.02 14.93
C LEU A 102 6.61 12.18 16.23
N LYS A 103 6.48 11.08 16.99
CA LYS A 103 5.73 11.06 18.26
C LYS A 103 5.99 9.78 19.05
N ALA A 104 5.68 9.86 20.36
CA ALA A 104 5.40 8.70 21.19
C ALA A 104 3.90 8.62 21.48
N GLU A 105 3.34 7.43 21.51
CA GLU A 105 1.92 7.24 21.82
C GLU A 105 1.70 6.01 22.69
N ARG A 106 0.97 6.15 23.79
CA ARG A 106 0.58 5.08 24.70
C ARG A 106 -0.93 4.95 24.71
N LYS A 107 -1.45 4.18 23.73
CA LYS A 107 -2.90 3.94 23.55
C LYS A 107 -3.44 3.03 24.65
N ASP A 108 -2.71 1.98 24.92
CA ASP A 108 -3.01 0.98 25.94
C ASP A 108 -2.04 1.11 27.12
N ALA A 109 -2.47 0.70 28.29
CA ALA A 109 -1.65 0.85 29.48
C ALA A 109 -0.37 0.01 29.44
N ASN A 110 -0.40 -1.12 28.73
CA ASN A 110 0.66 -2.15 28.70
C ASN A 110 1.67 -1.99 27.57
N ASN A 111 1.55 -0.98 26.72
CA ASN A 111 2.52 -0.71 25.65
C ASN A 111 2.56 0.77 25.29
N PHE A 112 3.67 1.19 24.70
CA PHE A 112 3.76 2.46 23.98
C PHE A 112 4.50 2.25 22.66
N SER A 113 4.23 3.12 21.69
CA SER A 113 4.87 3.09 20.38
C SER A 113 5.61 4.38 20.08
N LEU A 114 6.78 4.26 19.49
CA LEU A 114 7.60 5.34 18.95
C LEU A 114 7.46 5.33 17.43
N PHE A 115 7.17 6.48 16.85
CA PHE A 115 6.96 6.64 15.42
C PHE A 115 8.06 7.53 14.84
N PHE A 116 8.65 7.07 13.75
CA PHE A 116 9.66 7.78 12.97
C PHE A 116 9.17 7.96 11.54
N SER A 117 9.65 8.97 10.84
CA SER A 117 9.32 9.21 9.43
C SER A 117 9.92 8.15 8.50
N TYR A 118 11.04 7.55 8.90
CA TYR A 118 11.76 6.51 8.16
C TYR A 118 12.45 5.53 9.11
N GLY A 119 12.63 4.29 8.66
CA GLY A 119 13.26 3.24 9.45
C GLY A 119 14.78 3.41 9.60
N ASP A 120 15.35 2.68 10.55
CA ASP A 120 16.79 2.61 10.77
C ASP A 120 17.16 1.18 11.21
N SER A 121 18.26 0.67 10.69
CA SER A 121 18.81 -0.62 11.10
C SER A 121 19.33 -0.62 12.55
N ILE A 122 19.66 0.56 13.09
CA ILE A 122 20.07 0.73 14.49
C ILE A 122 18.86 1.10 15.33
N MET A 123 18.52 0.23 16.28
CA MET A 123 17.41 0.44 17.20
C MET A 123 17.69 1.62 18.12
N PRO A 124 16.69 2.48 18.39
CA PRO A 124 16.79 3.50 19.42
C PRO A 124 17.01 2.88 20.80
N VAL A 125 17.75 3.58 21.64
CA VAL A 125 17.96 3.21 23.05
C VAL A 125 16.98 3.99 23.93
N VAL A 126 16.21 3.28 24.72
CA VAL A 126 15.28 3.84 25.71
C VAL A 126 15.81 3.61 27.10
N ARG A 127 16.04 4.69 27.82
CA ARG A 127 16.42 4.67 29.23
C ARG A 127 15.26 5.23 30.07
N GLY A 128 14.89 4.54 31.14
CA GLY A 128 13.90 5.05 32.11
C GLY A 128 14.51 6.13 33.00
N LEU A 129 13.74 7.18 33.25
CA LEU A 129 14.12 8.24 34.18
C LEU A 129 13.40 8.11 35.52
N ASN A 130 12.18 7.58 35.53
CA ASN A 130 11.37 7.33 36.73
C ASN A 130 11.11 5.85 36.98
N PHE A 131 11.79 4.95 36.24
CA PHE A 131 11.73 3.51 36.40
C PHE A 131 13.04 2.86 35.86
N ASP A 132 13.25 1.59 36.23
CA ASP A 132 14.34 0.80 35.65
C ASP A 132 13.89 0.22 34.30
N ALA A 133 14.63 0.53 33.24
CA ALA A 133 14.35 0.05 31.88
C ALA A 133 15.00 -1.30 31.57
N GLU A 134 15.86 -1.85 32.45
CA GLU A 134 16.54 -3.12 32.24
C GLU A 134 15.50 -4.26 32.22
N ASN A 135 15.43 -4.99 31.10
CA ASN A 135 14.44 -6.05 30.86
C ASN A 135 12.95 -5.63 31.00
N ALA A 136 12.67 -4.33 31.07
CA ALA A 136 11.31 -3.81 31.24
C ALA A 136 10.42 -4.01 30.00
N PHE A 137 11.02 -4.22 28.83
CA PHE A 137 10.32 -4.23 27.56
C PHE A 137 10.52 -5.50 26.74
N LEU A 138 9.46 -5.86 26.01
CA LEU A 138 9.56 -6.64 24.79
C LEU A 138 9.32 -5.66 23.62
N ILE A 139 10.23 -5.64 22.64
CA ILE A 139 10.18 -4.66 21.55
C ILE A 139 9.75 -5.35 20.27
N GLU A 140 8.74 -4.82 19.62
CA GLU A 140 8.33 -5.19 18.27
C GLU A 140 8.59 -4.04 17.31
N SER A 141 9.09 -4.36 16.13
CA SER A 141 9.35 -3.41 15.05
C SER A 141 8.43 -3.66 13.87
N SER A 142 7.97 -2.58 13.21
CA SER A 142 7.35 -2.69 11.88
C SER A 142 8.33 -3.27 10.87
N LEU A 143 7.83 -3.81 9.75
CA LEU A 143 8.67 -4.32 8.66
C LEU A 143 9.62 -3.24 8.09
N GLN A 144 9.20 -1.99 8.12
CA GLN A 144 9.99 -0.84 7.67
C GLN A 144 10.87 -0.24 8.76
N GLN A 145 10.81 -0.75 9.99
CA GLN A 145 11.57 -0.27 11.16
C GLN A 145 11.33 1.21 11.50
N ASP A 146 10.19 1.75 11.08
CA ASP A 146 9.76 3.13 11.32
C ASP A 146 8.85 3.27 12.56
N THR A 147 8.26 2.17 13.01
CA THR A 147 7.39 2.10 14.17
C THR A 147 7.90 1.01 15.11
N LEU A 148 8.17 1.41 16.35
CA LEU A 148 8.66 0.51 17.40
C LEU A 148 7.65 0.48 18.53
N THR A 149 7.17 -0.71 18.89
CA THR A 149 6.23 -0.91 19.99
C THR A 149 6.93 -1.58 21.17
N TYR A 150 6.92 -0.94 22.31
CA TYR A 150 7.50 -1.38 23.58
C TYR A 150 6.41 -1.94 24.47
N TRP A 151 6.39 -3.24 24.67
CA TRP A 151 5.47 -3.93 25.56
C TRP A 151 6.05 -3.99 26.97
N LEU A 152 5.32 -3.46 27.94
CA LEU A 152 5.74 -3.42 29.35
C LEU A 152 5.60 -4.81 29.97
N ARG A 153 6.70 -5.36 30.47
CA ARG A 153 6.68 -6.66 31.17
C ARG A 153 6.28 -6.54 32.62
N ASP A 154 6.58 -5.40 33.25
CA ASP A 154 6.25 -5.15 34.64
C ASP A 154 4.89 -4.50 34.80
N THR A 155 4.03 -5.12 35.59
CA THR A 155 2.70 -4.60 35.91
C THR A 155 2.75 -3.27 36.70
N ALA A 156 3.82 -3.00 37.45
CA ALA A 156 4.02 -1.72 38.13
C ALA A 156 4.12 -0.57 37.09
N LEU A 157 4.83 -0.80 35.97
CA LEU A 157 4.93 0.19 34.89
C LEU A 157 3.61 0.36 34.14
N VAL A 158 2.82 -0.71 34.02
CA VAL A 158 1.48 -0.65 33.42
C VAL A 158 0.57 0.27 34.21
N ASN A 159 0.75 0.35 35.53
CA ASN A 159 -0.07 1.18 36.43
C ASN A 159 0.42 2.63 36.56
N GLN A 160 1.58 2.97 36.04
CA GLN A 160 2.06 4.34 36.01
C GLN A 160 1.38 5.12 34.87
N ASP A 161 0.81 6.28 35.20
CA ASP A 161 0.16 7.15 34.19
C ASP A 161 1.16 7.78 33.22
N THR A 162 2.37 8.09 33.68
CA THR A 162 3.43 8.73 32.91
C THR A 162 4.73 7.96 33.04
N LEU A 163 5.29 7.53 31.93
CA LEU A 163 6.64 7.00 31.84
C LEU A 163 7.56 8.09 31.32
N GLN A 164 8.56 8.46 32.12
CA GLN A 164 9.58 9.41 31.71
C GLN A 164 10.76 8.63 31.13
N ILE A 165 11.07 8.90 29.88
CA ILE A 165 12.15 8.20 29.15
C ILE A 165 13.12 9.19 28.53
N GLU A 166 14.37 8.79 28.50
CA GLU A 166 15.40 9.36 27.64
C GLU A 166 15.52 8.47 26.41
N LEU A 167 15.28 9.06 25.23
CA LEU A 167 15.31 8.38 23.97
C LEU A 167 16.53 8.84 23.17
N SER A 168 17.47 7.93 22.96
CA SER A 168 18.63 8.14 22.08
C SER A 168 18.41 7.44 20.74
N TYR A 169 18.46 8.20 19.65
CA TYR A 169 18.17 7.71 18.30
C TYR A 169 18.97 8.50 17.25
N ARG A 170 19.00 7.99 16.02
CA ARG A 170 19.57 8.72 14.90
C ARG A 170 18.49 9.51 14.16
N MET A 171 18.80 10.74 13.76
CA MET A 171 17.95 11.55 12.90
C MET A 171 18.76 12.16 11.76
N THR A 172 18.10 12.52 10.69
CA THR A 172 18.72 13.20 9.54
C THR A 172 18.88 14.68 9.87
N ASP A 173 20.10 15.20 9.71
CA ASP A 173 20.38 16.63 9.86
C ASP A 173 20.07 17.41 8.58
N SER A 174 20.34 18.73 8.59
CA SER A 174 20.11 19.62 7.44
C SER A 174 20.99 19.30 6.22
N THR A 175 22.02 18.46 6.38
CA THR A 175 22.92 18.03 5.30
C THR A 175 22.57 16.64 4.77
N GLY A 176 21.50 16.00 5.27
CA GLY A 176 21.07 14.66 4.87
C GLY A 176 21.85 13.53 5.58
N VAL A 177 22.65 13.83 6.60
CA VAL A 177 23.47 12.85 7.33
C VAL A 177 22.75 12.42 8.60
N LEU A 178 22.80 11.10 8.90
CA LEU A 178 22.25 10.56 10.16
C LEU A 178 23.18 10.91 11.32
N VAL A 179 22.68 11.70 12.27
CA VAL A 179 23.37 12.10 13.50
C VAL A 179 22.64 11.60 14.72
N SER A 180 23.36 11.28 15.78
CA SER A 180 22.77 10.85 17.05
C SER A 180 22.11 12.03 17.76
N ARG A 181 20.90 11.79 18.28
CA ARG A 181 20.13 12.74 19.09
C ARG A 181 19.59 12.05 20.33
N THR A 182 19.47 12.79 21.42
CA THR A 182 18.85 12.35 22.66
C THR A 182 17.78 13.36 23.07
N ASP A 183 16.55 12.86 23.27
CA ASP A 183 15.41 13.66 23.71
C ASP A 183 14.82 13.02 24.99
N THR A 184 14.27 13.86 25.87
CA THR A 184 13.51 13.41 27.01
C THR A 184 12.02 13.50 26.71
N LEU A 185 11.30 12.42 26.97
CA LEU A 185 9.90 12.30 26.62
C LEU A 185 9.06 11.88 27.83
N ASP A 186 7.90 12.50 27.99
CA ASP A 186 6.83 12.05 28.89
C ASP A 186 5.81 11.25 28.09
N VAL A 187 5.79 9.93 28.29
CA VAL A 187 4.88 9.02 27.61
C VAL A 187 3.65 8.78 28.48
N LEU A 188 2.60 9.56 28.20
CA LEU A 188 1.35 9.54 28.98
C LEU A 188 0.41 8.43 28.51
N ALA A 189 -0.15 7.69 29.46
CA ALA A 189 -1.22 6.74 29.19
C ALA A 189 -2.50 7.49 28.76
N LYS A 190 -3.15 7.05 27.69
CA LYS A 190 -4.41 7.64 27.20
C LYS A 190 -5.55 7.49 28.25
N GLU A 191 -5.56 6.39 28.98
CA GLU A 191 -6.45 6.16 30.11
C GLU A 191 -5.61 6.10 31.40
N SER A 192 -5.87 6.99 32.35
CA SER A 192 -5.17 6.97 33.63
C SER A 192 -5.48 5.71 34.44
N ASP A 193 -4.55 5.31 35.30
CA ASP A 193 -4.72 4.11 36.15
C ASP A 193 -5.99 4.22 37.03
N ALA A 194 -6.22 5.37 37.64
CA ALA A 194 -7.42 5.60 38.42
C ALA A 194 -8.72 5.37 37.62
N LYS A 195 -8.76 5.81 36.36
CA LYS A 195 -9.93 5.61 35.51
C LYS A 195 -10.07 4.15 35.10
N ARG A 196 -8.95 3.48 34.79
CA ARG A 196 -8.91 2.05 34.47
C ARG A 196 -9.38 1.20 35.65
N GLN A 197 -8.88 1.47 36.86
CA GLN A 197 -9.30 0.77 38.08
C GLN A 197 -10.79 0.96 38.37
N LYS A 198 -11.30 2.19 38.20
CA LYS A 198 -12.74 2.45 38.34
C LYS A 198 -13.57 1.64 37.33
N ARG A 199 -13.12 1.51 36.11
CA ARG A 199 -13.79 0.67 35.08
C ARG A 199 -13.76 -0.80 35.46
N LEU A 200 -12.61 -1.34 35.88
CA LEU A 200 -12.47 -2.73 36.29
C LEU A 200 -13.33 -3.05 37.52
N ASN A 201 -13.35 -2.16 38.52
CA ASN A 201 -14.19 -2.33 39.70
C ASN A 201 -15.68 -2.35 39.35
N ARG A 202 -16.11 -1.48 38.42
CA ARG A 202 -17.49 -1.50 37.94
C ARG A 202 -17.82 -2.80 37.17
N GLU A 203 -16.95 -3.31 36.34
CA GLU A 203 -17.12 -4.59 35.66
C GLU A 203 -17.25 -5.74 36.69
N LEU A 204 -16.42 -5.72 37.75
CA LEU A 204 -16.46 -6.70 38.81
C LEU A 204 -17.77 -6.63 39.61
N GLU A 205 -18.23 -5.44 39.94
CA GLU A 205 -19.52 -5.25 40.64
C GLU A 205 -20.71 -5.74 39.80
N GLU A 206 -20.72 -5.42 38.50
CA GLU A 206 -21.78 -5.87 37.60
C GLU A 206 -21.77 -7.41 37.45
N TRP A 207 -20.58 -8.00 37.36
CA TRP A 207 -20.42 -9.45 37.32
C TRP A 207 -20.91 -10.10 38.63
N THR A 208 -20.49 -9.57 39.79
CA THR A 208 -20.90 -10.06 41.13
C THR A 208 -22.42 -10.03 41.29
N LYS A 209 -23.06 -8.90 40.96
CA LYS A 209 -24.51 -8.77 40.97
C LYS A 209 -25.21 -9.81 40.10
N LYS A 210 -24.60 -10.15 38.94
CA LYS A 210 -25.12 -11.18 38.02
C LYS A 210 -25.01 -12.58 38.66
N GLN A 211 -23.88 -12.90 39.29
CA GLN A 211 -23.69 -14.19 39.97
C GLN A 211 -24.62 -14.36 41.18
N GLU A 212 -24.79 -13.31 41.96
CA GLU A 212 -25.76 -13.33 43.08
C GLU A 212 -27.21 -13.58 42.64
N LYS A 213 -27.61 -12.98 41.51
CA LYS A 213 -28.93 -13.24 40.90
C LYS A 213 -29.09 -14.70 40.49
N ARG A 214 -28.04 -15.30 39.88
CA ARG A 214 -28.03 -16.73 39.52
C ARG A 214 -28.13 -17.62 40.75
N LYS A 215 -27.33 -17.33 41.78
CA LYS A 215 -27.38 -18.05 43.06
C LYS A 215 -28.77 -18.02 43.69
N LYS A 216 -29.42 -16.84 43.72
CA LYS A 216 -30.79 -16.69 44.22
C LYS A 216 -31.84 -17.48 43.46
N LYS A 217 -31.60 -17.73 42.14
CA LYS A 217 -32.49 -18.52 41.31
C LYS A 217 -32.16 -20.03 41.30
N GLY A 218 -31.14 -20.47 42.06
CA GLY A 218 -30.70 -21.86 42.01
C GLY A 218 -29.99 -22.28 40.74
N GLU A 219 -29.54 -21.29 39.91
CA GLU A 219 -28.77 -21.53 38.70
C GLU A 219 -27.28 -21.71 39.04
N PRO A 220 -26.49 -22.40 38.22
CA PRO A 220 -25.03 -22.49 38.34
C PRO A 220 -24.41 -21.07 38.39
N TYR A 221 -23.55 -20.82 39.37
CA TYR A 221 -22.84 -19.54 39.53
C TYR A 221 -21.37 -19.76 39.84
N ASP A 222 -20.55 -18.79 39.47
CA ASP A 222 -19.11 -18.77 39.74
C ASP A 222 -18.82 -17.89 40.96
N SER A 223 -17.89 -18.32 41.82
CA SER A 223 -17.47 -17.58 43.00
C SER A 223 -16.36 -16.57 42.72
N VAL A 224 -15.59 -16.79 41.65
CA VAL A 224 -14.46 -15.94 41.25
C VAL A 224 -14.62 -15.57 39.80
N MET A 225 -14.38 -14.30 39.45
CA MET A 225 -14.38 -13.83 38.08
C MET A 225 -13.16 -14.38 37.37
N ALA A 226 -13.37 -15.21 36.34
CA ALA A 226 -12.29 -15.69 35.53
C ALA A 226 -11.61 -14.53 34.76
N PRO A 227 -10.27 -14.55 34.57
CA PRO A 227 -9.59 -13.58 33.76
C PRO A 227 -10.15 -13.59 32.33
N LYS A 228 -10.13 -12.44 31.66
CA LYS A 228 -10.52 -12.37 30.25
C LYS A 228 -9.55 -13.25 29.46
N PRO A 229 -10.06 -14.16 28.63
CA PRO A 229 -9.18 -15.00 27.83
C PRO A 229 -8.45 -14.16 26.78
N LEU A 230 -7.32 -14.67 26.32
CA LEU A 230 -6.63 -14.12 25.15
C LEU A 230 -7.55 -14.21 23.93
N ASP A 231 -7.77 -13.08 23.27
CA ASP A 231 -8.58 -13.00 22.04
C ASP A 231 -7.73 -13.41 20.83
N VAL A 232 -8.10 -14.51 20.19
CA VAL A 232 -7.42 -15.04 19.00
C VAL A 232 -8.25 -14.71 17.78
N LYS A 233 -7.75 -13.86 16.91
CA LYS A 233 -8.40 -13.59 15.61
C LYS A 233 -7.89 -14.56 14.57
N ILE A 234 -8.78 -15.41 14.07
CA ILE A 234 -8.49 -16.43 13.06
C ILE A 234 -9.10 -15.96 11.74
N GLY A 235 -8.24 -15.74 10.74
CA GLY A 235 -8.62 -15.23 9.42
C GLY A 235 -8.99 -16.37 8.46
N VAL A 236 -9.98 -17.17 8.83
CA VAL A 236 -10.60 -18.15 7.93
C VAL A 236 -12.11 -17.96 7.95
N ALA A 237 -12.70 -17.87 6.76
CA ALA A 237 -14.14 -17.87 6.58
C ALA A 237 -14.66 -19.32 6.41
N SER A 238 -15.96 -19.48 6.11
CA SER A 238 -16.53 -20.80 5.79
C SER A 238 -15.97 -21.41 4.50
N GLN A 239 -15.37 -20.62 3.64
CA GLN A 239 -14.65 -21.02 2.43
C GLN A 239 -13.23 -20.46 2.45
N LEU A 240 -12.26 -21.28 2.04
CA LEU A 240 -10.86 -20.92 1.89
C LEU A 240 -10.43 -21.10 0.43
N ASP A 241 -9.81 -20.07 -0.15
CA ASP A 241 -9.23 -20.18 -1.49
C ASP A 241 -8.01 -21.13 -1.45
N PRO A 242 -7.77 -21.98 -2.47
CA PRO A 242 -6.71 -22.99 -2.43
C PRO A 242 -5.29 -22.46 -2.28
N ASP A 243 -5.06 -21.19 -2.68
CA ASP A 243 -3.77 -20.50 -2.58
C ASP A 243 -3.61 -19.66 -1.29
N LYS A 244 -4.61 -19.68 -0.42
CA LYS A 244 -4.59 -18.93 0.84
C LYS A 244 -4.26 -19.83 2.03
N ASN A 245 -3.70 -19.21 3.04
CA ASN A 245 -3.42 -19.84 4.31
C ASN A 245 -4.23 -19.17 5.42
N ILE A 246 -4.37 -19.85 6.57
CA ILE A 246 -5.11 -19.32 7.70
C ILE A 246 -4.19 -18.37 8.48
N SER A 247 -4.62 -17.14 8.64
CA SER A 247 -3.90 -16.14 9.44
C SER A 247 -4.41 -16.12 10.88
N PHE A 248 -3.48 -15.91 11.82
CA PHE A 248 -3.78 -15.67 13.23
C PHE A 248 -3.23 -14.30 13.61
N SER A 249 -3.98 -13.56 14.41
CA SER A 249 -3.52 -12.28 14.95
C SER A 249 -3.89 -12.17 16.42
N PHE A 250 -2.94 -11.73 17.22
CA PHE A 250 -3.06 -11.63 18.68
C PHE A 250 -2.98 -10.16 19.10
N PRO A 251 -3.74 -9.75 20.15
CA PRO A 251 -3.68 -8.39 20.67
C PRO A 251 -2.37 -8.08 21.40
N THR A 252 -1.72 -9.11 21.95
CA THR A 252 -0.51 -9.05 22.78
C THR A 252 0.51 -10.07 22.29
N PRO A 253 1.83 -9.86 22.49
CA PRO A 253 2.85 -10.85 22.15
C PRO A 253 2.66 -12.15 22.92
N LEU A 254 2.95 -13.26 22.27
CA LEU A 254 2.86 -14.57 22.89
C LEU A 254 4.14 -14.92 23.64
N ALA A 255 3.99 -15.45 24.85
CA ALA A 255 5.07 -16.04 25.62
C ALA A 255 5.25 -17.54 25.29
N HIS A 256 4.13 -18.20 24.94
CA HIS A 256 4.12 -19.63 24.66
C HIS A 256 3.13 -19.96 23.56
N VAL A 257 3.56 -20.84 22.64
CA VAL A 257 2.74 -21.41 21.58
C VAL A 257 2.88 -22.94 21.65
N ASP A 258 1.79 -23.60 22.01
CA ASP A 258 1.73 -25.07 21.98
C ASP A 258 1.16 -25.54 20.62
N THR A 259 2.05 -25.87 19.70
CA THR A 259 1.66 -26.39 18.39
C THR A 259 1.04 -27.80 18.46
N ALA A 260 1.29 -28.56 19.53
CA ALA A 260 0.68 -29.86 19.74
C ALA A 260 -0.83 -29.76 20.08
N GLY A 261 -1.23 -28.61 20.69
CA GLY A 261 -2.62 -28.27 20.94
C GLY A 261 -3.36 -27.69 19.74
N ILE A 262 -2.73 -27.64 18.56
CA ILE A 262 -3.38 -27.23 17.29
C ILE A 262 -3.65 -28.50 16.47
N HIS A 263 -4.89 -28.70 16.06
CA HIS A 263 -5.31 -29.87 15.31
C HIS A 263 -6.00 -29.44 14.02
N LEU A 264 -5.56 -29.98 12.91
CA LEU A 264 -6.20 -29.81 11.62
C LEU A 264 -6.71 -31.16 11.14
N TYR A 265 -7.97 -31.23 10.80
CA TYR A 265 -8.61 -32.43 10.26
C TYR A 265 -9.17 -32.15 8.87
N ALA A 266 -9.01 -33.12 7.96
CA ALA A 266 -9.63 -33.16 6.65
C ALA A 266 -10.68 -34.25 6.62
N LYS A 267 -11.84 -33.95 6.04
CA LYS A 267 -12.95 -34.91 5.91
C LYS A 267 -12.81 -35.71 4.61
N HIS A 268 -12.79 -37.01 4.74
CA HIS A 268 -12.82 -37.92 3.60
C HIS A 268 -14.07 -38.83 3.73
N ASP A 269 -14.97 -38.72 2.80
CA ASP A 269 -16.32 -39.28 2.88
C ASP A 269 -17.04 -38.82 4.17
N THR A 270 -17.18 -39.72 5.14
CA THR A 270 -17.85 -39.46 6.42
C THR A 270 -16.88 -39.38 7.61
N LEU A 271 -15.59 -39.62 7.39
CA LEU A 271 -14.58 -39.71 8.43
C LEU A 271 -13.62 -38.50 8.40
N TRP A 272 -13.14 -38.12 9.58
CA TRP A 272 -12.14 -37.08 9.76
C TRP A 272 -10.77 -37.70 9.97
N TYR A 273 -9.79 -37.20 9.22
CA TYR A 273 -8.38 -37.62 9.30
C TYR A 273 -7.51 -36.43 9.66
N ARG A 274 -6.49 -36.65 10.46
CA ARG A 274 -5.51 -35.57 10.81
C ARG A 274 -4.78 -35.17 9.54
N ALA A 275 -4.76 -33.87 9.26
CA ALA A 275 -4.05 -33.27 8.15
C ALA A 275 -2.75 -32.61 8.65
N PRO A 276 -1.65 -32.70 7.89
CA PRO A 276 -0.42 -31.98 8.21
C PRO A 276 -0.58 -30.47 8.03
N PHE A 277 0.13 -29.73 8.85
CA PHE A 277 0.23 -28.27 8.73
C PHE A 277 1.55 -27.78 9.29
N GLU A 278 1.94 -26.56 8.88
CA GLU A 278 3.03 -25.79 9.45
C GLU A 278 2.46 -24.54 10.11
N PHE A 279 2.97 -24.17 11.29
CA PHE A 279 2.57 -22.96 12.00
C PHE A 279 3.77 -22.04 12.12
N GLU A 280 3.73 -20.91 11.40
CA GLU A 280 4.85 -19.99 11.25
C GLU A 280 4.58 -18.67 11.97
N ASP A 281 5.59 -18.15 12.66
CA ASP A 281 5.60 -16.79 13.20
C ASP A 281 5.97 -15.82 12.07
N MET A 282 5.06 -14.90 11.75
CA MET A 282 5.23 -13.85 10.74
C MET A 282 5.70 -12.52 11.33
N GLY A 283 5.98 -12.47 12.63
CA GLY A 283 6.30 -11.27 13.37
C GLY A 283 5.09 -10.40 13.72
N ASN A 284 5.30 -9.45 14.63
CA ASN A 284 4.26 -8.49 15.05
C ASN A 284 2.94 -9.16 15.46
N ARG A 285 3.01 -10.27 16.20
CA ARG A 285 1.84 -11.01 16.72
C ARG A 285 0.96 -11.62 15.63
N ASN A 286 1.49 -11.78 14.43
CA ASN A 286 0.81 -12.48 13.35
C ASN A 286 1.47 -13.82 13.10
N TYR A 287 0.63 -14.84 12.94
CA TYR A 287 1.05 -16.19 12.63
C TYR A 287 0.27 -16.70 11.43
N LYS A 288 0.82 -17.67 10.75
CA LYS A 288 0.22 -18.29 9.59
C LYS A 288 0.24 -19.81 9.74
N LEU A 289 -0.93 -20.44 9.55
CA LEU A 289 -1.06 -21.87 9.42
C LEU A 289 -1.10 -22.21 7.93
N ARG A 290 -0.10 -22.96 7.48
CA ARG A 290 -0.01 -23.51 6.13
C ARG A 290 -0.44 -24.97 6.17
N GLY A 291 -1.39 -25.31 5.32
CA GLY A 291 -1.83 -26.68 5.13
C GLY A 291 -1.74 -27.09 3.66
N GLU A 292 -1.79 -28.39 3.42
CA GLU A 292 -1.98 -28.94 2.08
C GLU A 292 -3.48 -28.89 1.73
N TRP A 293 -3.92 -27.77 1.18
CA TRP A 293 -5.32 -27.54 0.87
C TRP A 293 -5.72 -28.32 -0.38
N ARG A 294 -6.64 -29.28 -0.19
CA ARG A 294 -7.23 -30.02 -1.32
C ARG A 294 -8.58 -29.39 -1.67
N PRO A 295 -8.80 -29.01 -2.94
CA PRO A 295 -10.07 -28.46 -3.38
C PRO A 295 -11.25 -29.37 -3.06
N ASP A 296 -12.41 -28.78 -2.80
CA ASP A 296 -13.66 -29.42 -2.43
C ASP A 296 -13.70 -30.18 -1.10
N ILE A 297 -12.60 -30.21 -0.36
CA ILE A 297 -12.52 -30.90 0.92
C ILE A 297 -12.96 -29.97 2.06
N GLU A 298 -13.73 -30.52 3.01
CA GLU A 298 -14.06 -29.89 4.27
C GLU A 298 -12.94 -30.12 5.29
N TYR A 299 -12.59 -29.08 6.01
CA TYR A 299 -11.58 -29.10 7.09
C TYR A 299 -12.19 -28.63 8.40
N SER A 300 -11.65 -29.12 9.51
CA SER A 300 -11.92 -28.65 10.86
C SER A 300 -10.61 -28.24 11.53
N LEU A 301 -10.51 -26.97 11.89
CA LEU A 301 -9.43 -26.46 12.73
C LEU A 301 -9.91 -26.50 14.19
N GLU A 302 -9.20 -27.21 15.03
CA GLU A 302 -9.48 -27.32 16.46
C GLU A 302 -8.23 -26.89 17.24
N ILE A 303 -8.43 -26.05 18.25
CA ILE A 303 -7.36 -25.50 19.07
C ILE A 303 -7.73 -25.76 20.51
N ASP A 304 -6.84 -26.37 21.26
CA ASP A 304 -7.04 -26.68 22.67
C ASP A 304 -7.01 -25.41 23.54
N SER A 305 -7.58 -25.54 24.73
CA SER A 305 -7.49 -24.48 25.73
C SER A 305 -6.02 -24.22 26.08
N ALA A 306 -5.65 -22.95 26.20
CA ALA A 306 -4.30 -22.52 26.54
C ALA A 306 -3.20 -22.92 25.53
N ALA A 307 -3.55 -23.31 24.28
CA ALA A 307 -2.55 -23.49 23.23
C ALA A 307 -1.74 -22.23 22.93
N PHE A 308 -2.32 -21.06 23.21
CA PHE A 308 -1.64 -19.77 23.14
C PHE A 308 -1.70 -19.08 24.51
N VAL A 309 -0.55 -18.63 25.00
CA VAL A 309 -0.43 -17.85 26.23
C VAL A 309 0.39 -16.60 25.93
N ASP A 310 -0.13 -15.43 26.31
CA ASP A 310 0.56 -14.17 26.10
C ASP A 310 1.60 -13.87 27.19
N ILE A 311 2.37 -12.79 27.01
CA ILE A 311 3.39 -12.36 27.98
C ILE A 311 2.84 -11.95 29.35
N TYR A 312 1.51 -11.78 29.48
CA TYR A 312 0.80 -11.46 30.72
C TYR A 312 0.13 -12.67 31.35
N GLY A 313 0.32 -13.87 30.78
CA GLY A 313 -0.26 -15.12 31.27
C GLY A 313 -1.73 -15.32 30.89
N LEU A 314 -2.29 -14.53 29.97
CA LEU A 314 -3.63 -14.75 29.47
C LEU A 314 -3.63 -15.91 28.47
N ALA A 315 -4.49 -16.89 28.71
CA ALA A 315 -4.59 -18.09 27.90
C ALA A 315 -5.76 -18.02 26.90
N SER A 316 -5.58 -18.63 25.74
CA SER A 316 -6.64 -18.77 24.72
C SER A 316 -7.75 -19.72 25.17
N LYS A 317 -8.97 -19.49 24.69
CA LYS A 317 -10.07 -20.45 24.77
C LYS A 317 -9.92 -21.52 23.69
N PRO A 318 -10.54 -22.70 23.90
CA PRO A 318 -10.63 -23.68 22.84
C PRO A 318 -11.44 -23.13 21.66
N VAL A 319 -11.01 -23.46 20.47
CA VAL A 319 -11.65 -23.05 19.20
C VAL A 319 -11.93 -24.27 18.37
N LYS A 320 -13.10 -24.32 17.75
CA LYS A 320 -13.44 -25.29 16.71
C LYS A 320 -14.07 -24.54 15.54
N GLN A 321 -13.41 -24.56 14.38
CA GLN A 321 -13.88 -23.87 13.20
C GLN A 321 -13.79 -24.77 11.97
N GLY A 322 -14.97 -25.05 11.37
CA GLY A 322 -15.06 -25.75 10.11
C GLY A 322 -14.98 -24.79 8.93
N PHE A 323 -14.35 -25.22 7.84
CA PHE A 323 -14.30 -24.51 6.58
C PHE A 323 -14.16 -25.50 5.42
N LYS A 324 -14.52 -25.06 4.21
CA LYS A 324 -14.35 -25.83 2.99
C LYS A 324 -13.35 -25.13 2.08
N VAL A 325 -12.45 -25.88 1.45
CA VAL A 325 -11.60 -25.34 0.38
C VAL A 325 -12.42 -25.28 -0.89
N SER A 326 -12.40 -24.11 -1.55
CA SER A 326 -13.16 -23.87 -2.76
C SER A 326 -12.74 -24.81 -3.90
N SER A 327 -13.70 -25.16 -4.76
CA SER A 327 -13.44 -25.93 -5.97
C SER A 327 -12.57 -25.19 -6.94
N LEU A 328 -11.69 -25.89 -7.67
CA LEU A 328 -10.93 -25.31 -8.78
C LEU A 328 -11.85 -24.77 -9.88
N ASP A 329 -13.04 -25.34 -9.98
CA ASP A 329 -14.08 -24.92 -10.91
C ASP A 329 -14.60 -23.49 -10.70
N GLU A 330 -14.30 -22.88 -9.54
CA GLU A 330 -14.68 -21.50 -9.22
C GLU A 330 -13.70 -20.47 -9.77
N TYR A 331 -12.55 -20.90 -10.28
CA TYR A 331 -11.45 -20.02 -10.66
C TYR A 331 -11.13 -20.06 -12.15
N SER A 332 -10.35 -19.10 -12.58
CA SER A 332 -9.70 -19.04 -13.89
C SER A 332 -8.19 -18.98 -13.74
N THR A 333 -7.51 -19.28 -14.83
CA THR A 333 -6.05 -19.12 -15.00
C THR A 333 -5.78 -18.05 -16.03
N LEU A 334 -4.76 -17.23 -15.82
CA LEU A 334 -4.30 -16.23 -16.78
C LEU A 334 -2.79 -16.40 -17.00
N LEU A 335 -2.41 -16.62 -18.25
CA LEU A 335 -1.02 -16.59 -18.71
C LEU A 335 -0.80 -15.33 -19.55
N VAL A 336 0.23 -14.58 -19.20
CA VAL A 336 0.60 -13.36 -19.92
C VAL A 336 1.98 -13.56 -20.57
N ASN A 337 2.01 -13.66 -21.89
CA ASN A 337 3.24 -13.72 -22.67
C ASN A 337 3.69 -12.31 -23.01
N ILE A 338 4.87 -11.91 -22.53
CA ILE A 338 5.42 -10.58 -22.69
C ILE A 338 6.50 -10.62 -23.78
N ALA A 339 6.32 -9.83 -24.80
CA ALA A 339 7.31 -9.66 -25.87
C ALA A 339 8.11 -8.37 -25.67
N SER A 340 9.24 -8.24 -26.38
CA SER A 340 10.11 -7.05 -26.46
C SER A 340 10.94 -6.66 -25.23
N LEU A 341 10.74 -7.29 -24.08
CA LEU A 341 11.48 -7.03 -22.82
C LEU A 341 12.08 -8.34 -22.25
N GLU A 342 12.50 -9.25 -23.13
CA GLU A 342 12.84 -10.65 -22.77
C GLU A 342 14.05 -10.79 -21.83
N ASN A 343 14.94 -9.80 -21.78
CA ASN A 343 16.16 -9.83 -20.96
C ASN A 343 16.03 -9.02 -19.66
N GLU A 344 14.86 -8.48 -19.39
CA GLU A 344 14.60 -7.65 -18.23
C GLU A 344 13.95 -8.46 -17.08
N HIS A 345 14.17 -8.03 -15.86
CA HIS A 345 13.42 -8.55 -14.74
C HIS A 345 12.04 -7.89 -14.70
N LEU A 346 11.02 -8.66 -14.99
CA LEU A 346 9.66 -8.15 -15.13
C LEU A 346 8.79 -8.56 -13.95
N LEU A 347 8.19 -7.58 -13.32
CA LEU A 347 7.19 -7.76 -12.27
C LEU A 347 5.82 -7.42 -12.84
N VAL A 348 4.94 -8.41 -12.93
CA VAL A 348 3.60 -8.25 -13.48
C VAL A 348 2.58 -8.22 -12.35
N GLN A 349 1.78 -7.16 -12.34
CA GLN A 349 0.75 -6.94 -11.34
C GLN A 349 -0.62 -7.03 -11.97
N LEU A 350 -1.47 -7.84 -11.37
CA LEU A 350 -2.89 -7.92 -11.67
C LEU A 350 -3.64 -6.93 -10.79
N LEU A 351 -4.41 -6.04 -11.39
CA LEU A 351 -5.09 -4.94 -10.70
C LEU A 351 -6.62 -5.12 -10.76
N ASN A 352 -7.31 -4.65 -9.73
CA ASN A 352 -8.78 -4.49 -9.76
C ASN A 352 -9.20 -3.16 -10.41
N GLY A 353 -10.50 -2.91 -10.49
CA GLY A 353 -11.07 -1.67 -11.04
C GLY A 353 -10.77 -0.39 -10.23
N GLN A 354 -10.17 -0.50 -9.05
CA GLN A 354 -9.72 0.61 -8.20
C GLN A 354 -8.20 0.88 -8.31
N ASP A 355 -7.51 0.26 -9.29
CA ASP A 355 -6.06 0.37 -9.47
C ASP A 355 -5.26 -0.20 -8.28
N GLN A 356 -5.82 -1.19 -7.57
CA GLN A 356 -5.17 -1.88 -6.46
C GLN A 356 -4.64 -3.23 -6.92
N VAL A 357 -3.46 -3.60 -6.45
CA VAL A 357 -2.83 -4.89 -6.74
C VAL A 357 -3.60 -6.01 -6.05
N VAL A 358 -4.08 -6.97 -6.84
CA VAL A 358 -4.75 -8.20 -6.37
C VAL A 358 -3.76 -9.35 -6.27
N LYS A 359 -2.95 -9.52 -7.31
CA LYS A 359 -1.85 -10.49 -7.38
C LYS A 359 -0.66 -9.89 -8.10
N GLU A 360 0.52 -10.41 -7.78
CA GLU A 360 1.78 -9.98 -8.35
C GLU A 360 2.67 -11.19 -8.56
N ASN A 361 3.25 -11.32 -9.75
CA ASN A 361 4.17 -12.39 -10.07
C ASN A 361 5.33 -11.88 -10.94
N LYS A 362 6.51 -12.45 -10.73
CA LYS A 362 7.65 -12.24 -11.64
C LYS A 362 7.43 -13.04 -12.91
N ALA A 363 7.72 -12.43 -14.05
CA ALA A 363 7.72 -13.17 -15.29
C ALA A 363 8.99 -14.06 -15.38
N VAL A 364 8.80 -15.30 -15.75
CA VAL A 364 9.87 -16.26 -15.98
C VAL A 364 9.89 -16.57 -17.47
N ASN A 365 11.03 -16.34 -18.12
CA ASN A 365 11.17 -16.49 -19.59
C ASN A 365 10.10 -15.72 -20.39
N GLY A 366 9.77 -14.50 -19.94
CA GLY A 366 8.77 -13.67 -20.57
C GLY A 366 7.31 -14.06 -20.29
N VAL A 367 7.05 -15.03 -19.42
CA VAL A 367 5.68 -15.48 -19.07
C VAL A 367 5.38 -15.19 -17.63
N ALA A 368 4.27 -14.48 -17.36
CA ALA A 368 3.72 -14.31 -16.03
C ALA A 368 2.43 -15.15 -15.89
N GLU A 369 2.37 -15.95 -14.84
CA GLU A 369 1.28 -16.90 -14.61
C GLU A 369 0.48 -16.51 -13.37
N PHE A 370 -0.84 -16.47 -13.50
CA PHE A 370 -1.77 -16.16 -12.43
C PHE A 370 -2.81 -17.26 -12.29
N TYR A 371 -2.77 -17.94 -11.17
CA TYR A 371 -3.69 -19.02 -10.84
C TYR A 371 -4.72 -18.58 -9.80
N TYR A 372 -5.82 -19.30 -9.71
CA TYR A 372 -6.91 -19.10 -8.75
C TYR A 372 -7.49 -17.67 -8.82
N LEU A 373 -7.76 -17.20 -10.02
CA LEU A 373 -8.41 -15.91 -10.24
C LEU A 373 -9.93 -16.07 -10.13
N LYS A 374 -10.54 -15.22 -9.32
CA LYS A 374 -12.01 -15.16 -9.22
C LYS A 374 -12.61 -14.58 -10.50
N PRO A 375 -13.87 -14.91 -10.83
CA PRO A 375 -14.58 -14.36 -11.98
C PRO A 375 -14.83 -12.86 -11.81
N GLU A 376 -13.88 -12.04 -12.26
CA GLU A 376 -13.89 -10.59 -12.17
C GLU A 376 -13.19 -9.96 -13.38
N LYS A 377 -13.23 -8.62 -13.45
CA LYS A 377 -12.49 -7.84 -14.43
C LYS A 377 -11.18 -7.37 -13.85
N TYR A 378 -10.10 -7.69 -14.55
CA TYR A 378 -8.75 -7.36 -14.14
C TYR A 378 -8.05 -6.46 -15.15
N TYR A 379 -7.01 -5.79 -14.68
CA TYR A 379 -6.13 -4.94 -15.47
C TYR A 379 -4.69 -5.35 -15.17
N LEU A 380 -3.78 -5.16 -16.15
CA LEU A 380 -2.37 -5.50 -15.96
C LEU A 380 -1.51 -4.25 -15.89
N ARG A 381 -0.54 -4.31 -15.01
CA ARG A 381 0.57 -3.37 -14.91
C ARG A 381 1.87 -4.17 -14.88
N LEU A 382 2.84 -3.75 -15.68
CA LEU A 382 4.17 -4.33 -15.73
C LEU A 382 5.18 -3.30 -15.24
N ILE A 383 6.09 -3.72 -14.40
CA ILE A 383 7.20 -2.96 -13.87
C ILE A 383 8.48 -3.62 -14.35
N VAL A 384 9.41 -2.82 -14.86
CA VAL A 384 10.77 -3.28 -15.17
C VAL A 384 11.61 -3.09 -13.91
N ASP A 385 11.74 -4.17 -13.14
CA ASP A 385 12.46 -4.23 -11.86
C ASP A 385 13.97 -4.38 -12.14
N ARG A 386 14.65 -3.26 -12.37
CA ARG A 386 16.06 -3.24 -12.82
C ARG A 386 17.03 -3.85 -11.83
N ASN A 387 16.76 -3.69 -10.54
CA ASN A 387 17.62 -4.21 -9.47
C ASN A 387 17.16 -5.57 -8.92
N ASN A 388 16.05 -6.12 -9.46
CA ASN A 388 15.45 -7.41 -9.09
C ASN A 388 15.09 -7.53 -7.60
N ASN A 389 14.67 -6.43 -7.00
CA ASN A 389 14.27 -6.41 -5.59
C ASN A 389 12.79 -6.79 -5.36
N GLY A 390 12.01 -6.95 -6.44
CA GLY A 390 10.59 -7.31 -6.38
C GLY A 390 9.67 -6.16 -6.03
N LYS A 391 10.12 -4.92 -6.24
CA LYS A 391 9.34 -3.70 -5.98
C LYS A 391 9.59 -2.68 -7.08
N TRP A 392 8.68 -1.74 -7.23
CA TRP A 392 8.92 -0.56 -8.04
C TRP A 392 9.76 0.45 -7.27
N ASP A 393 10.86 0.90 -7.86
CA ASP A 393 11.73 1.93 -7.30
C ASP A 393 11.54 3.26 -8.02
N THR A 394 11.43 4.31 -7.23
CA THR A 394 11.37 5.68 -7.74
C THR A 394 12.76 6.17 -8.16
N GLY A 395 12.80 7.29 -8.89
CA GLY A 395 14.06 7.93 -9.25
C GLY A 395 14.68 8.73 -8.12
N ASP A 396 15.91 9.16 -8.38
CA ASP A 396 16.72 10.05 -7.53
C ASP A 396 17.34 11.10 -8.43
N TYR A 397 16.91 12.36 -8.29
CA TYR A 397 17.35 13.44 -9.16
C TYR A 397 18.83 13.79 -8.94
N ASP A 398 19.28 13.77 -7.70
CA ASP A 398 20.67 14.10 -7.35
C ASP A 398 21.67 13.06 -7.89
N LYS A 399 21.21 11.81 -8.00
CA LYS A 399 21.99 10.70 -8.59
C LYS A 399 21.77 10.53 -10.10
N ASP A 400 21.01 11.42 -10.73
CA ASP A 400 20.65 11.34 -12.15
C ASP A 400 19.97 10.00 -12.52
N GLN A 401 19.20 9.44 -11.59
CA GLN A 401 18.54 8.14 -11.72
C GLN A 401 17.05 8.30 -12.00
N GLN A 402 16.60 7.73 -13.12
CA GLN A 402 15.19 7.66 -13.50
C GLN A 402 14.45 6.61 -12.67
N ALA A 403 13.15 6.84 -12.42
CA ALA A 403 12.28 5.82 -11.87
C ALA A 403 12.18 4.60 -12.80
N GLU A 404 11.91 3.45 -12.23
CA GLU A 404 11.67 2.23 -12.99
C GLU A 404 10.48 2.35 -13.92
N GLU A 405 10.58 1.68 -15.05
CA GLU A 405 9.59 1.77 -16.11
C GLU A 405 8.32 1.01 -15.75
N VAL A 406 7.18 1.65 -16.03
CA VAL A 406 5.86 1.08 -15.79
C VAL A 406 5.05 1.11 -17.08
N TYR A 407 4.50 -0.03 -17.43
CA TYR A 407 3.62 -0.19 -18.59
C TYR A 407 2.26 -0.69 -18.16
N TYR A 408 1.21 -0.36 -18.91
CA TYR A 408 -0.14 -0.86 -18.67
C TYR A 408 -0.66 -1.60 -19.90
N TYR A 409 -1.32 -2.74 -19.66
CA TYR A 409 -2.07 -3.42 -20.70
C TYR A 409 -3.33 -2.61 -21.03
N PRO A 410 -3.55 -2.25 -22.29
CA PRO A 410 -4.59 -1.27 -22.63
C PRO A 410 -6.02 -1.82 -22.58
N GLU A 411 -6.18 -3.13 -22.49
CA GLU A 411 -7.47 -3.79 -22.50
C GLU A 411 -7.83 -4.37 -21.12
N VAL A 412 -9.10 -4.62 -20.92
CA VAL A 412 -9.60 -5.29 -19.70
C VAL A 412 -9.58 -6.79 -19.93
N ILE A 413 -9.13 -7.53 -18.92
CA ILE A 413 -9.17 -8.99 -18.92
C ILE A 413 -10.39 -9.42 -18.10
N GLU A 414 -11.35 -10.08 -18.75
CA GLU A 414 -12.54 -10.61 -18.11
C GLU A 414 -12.32 -12.10 -17.81
N CYS A 415 -12.12 -12.42 -16.53
CA CYS A 415 -11.98 -13.80 -16.06
C CYS A 415 -13.35 -14.38 -15.75
N LYS A 416 -13.60 -15.61 -16.23
CA LYS A 416 -14.79 -16.38 -15.89
C LYS A 416 -14.36 -17.73 -15.33
N ALA A 417 -15.14 -18.28 -14.44
CA ALA A 417 -14.86 -19.57 -13.83
C ALA A 417 -14.58 -20.65 -14.89
N LYS A 418 -13.60 -21.50 -14.65
CA LYS A 418 -13.12 -22.58 -15.54
C LYS A 418 -12.46 -22.10 -16.84
N TRP A 419 -12.10 -20.83 -16.95
CA TRP A 419 -11.42 -20.33 -18.14
C TRP A 419 -9.90 -20.33 -17.95
N ASP A 420 -9.20 -20.85 -18.94
CA ASP A 420 -7.77 -20.67 -19.12
C ASP A 420 -7.55 -19.60 -20.20
N ILE A 421 -7.03 -18.46 -19.80
CA ILE A 421 -6.86 -17.28 -20.62
C ILE A 421 -5.37 -17.14 -20.93
N THR A 422 -5.04 -16.92 -22.19
CA THR A 422 -3.67 -16.60 -22.61
C THR A 422 -3.69 -15.26 -23.35
N GLU A 423 -2.96 -14.29 -22.83
CA GLU A 423 -2.77 -12.98 -23.42
C GLU A 423 -1.35 -12.83 -23.94
N SER A 424 -1.20 -12.20 -25.10
CA SER A 424 0.10 -11.83 -25.65
C SER A 424 0.21 -10.31 -25.63
N TRP A 425 1.23 -9.82 -24.95
CA TRP A 425 1.40 -8.39 -24.72
C TRP A 425 2.79 -7.91 -25.14
N ASN A 426 2.82 -6.91 -26.02
CA ASN A 426 4.00 -6.11 -26.32
C ASN A 426 3.87 -4.75 -25.61
N PRO A 427 4.55 -4.52 -24.47
CA PRO A 427 4.45 -3.29 -23.71
C PRO A 427 4.92 -2.03 -24.45
N THR A 428 5.78 -2.19 -25.44
CA THR A 428 6.37 -1.07 -26.20
C THR A 428 5.60 -0.72 -27.48
N GLU A 429 4.57 -1.49 -27.85
CA GLU A 429 3.81 -1.28 -29.08
C GLU A 429 2.99 0.01 -29.07
N ARG A 430 2.35 0.32 -27.92
CA ARG A 430 1.52 1.52 -27.79
C ARG A 430 2.26 2.62 -27.03
N PRO A 431 2.09 3.89 -27.40
CA PRO A 431 2.61 5.01 -26.63
C PRO A 431 2.10 4.99 -25.18
N LEU A 432 2.96 5.39 -24.23
CA LEU A 432 2.67 5.31 -22.77
C LEU A 432 1.41 6.08 -22.36
N ASP A 433 1.12 7.21 -23.04
CA ASP A 433 -0.07 8.03 -22.77
C ASP A 433 -1.39 7.36 -23.18
N ARG A 434 -1.33 6.24 -23.91
CA ARG A 434 -2.49 5.48 -24.42
C ARG A 434 -2.59 4.07 -23.85
N GLN A 435 -1.74 3.71 -22.93
CA GLN A 435 -1.71 2.36 -22.35
C GLN A 435 -2.69 2.20 -21.21
N LYS A 436 -2.72 3.16 -20.28
CA LYS A 436 -3.52 3.02 -19.05
C LYS A 436 -5.02 3.11 -19.35
N PRO A 437 -5.81 2.05 -19.04
CA PRO A 437 -7.26 2.08 -19.22
C PRO A 437 -7.94 3.19 -18.44
N GLY A 438 -8.92 3.85 -19.07
CA GLY A 438 -9.63 4.98 -18.46
C GLY A 438 -10.34 4.66 -17.15
N VAL A 439 -10.78 3.39 -16.97
CA VAL A 439 -11.48 2.93 -15.76
C VAL A 439 -10.59 3.03 -14.52
N ILE A 440 -9.31 2.64 -14.66
CA ILE A 440 -8.33 2.69 -13.56
C ILE A 440 -7.53 4.00 -13.53
N THR A 441 -7.87 4.97 -14.39
CA THR A 441 -7.22 6.29 -14.41
C THR A 441 -7.91 7.21 -13.41
N LYS A 442 -7.18 7.61 -12.36
CA LYS A 442 -7.71 8.50 -11.30
C LYS A 442 -7.82 9.97 -11.72
N GLN A 443 -7.16 10.39 -12.79
CA GLN A 443 -7.22 11.74 -13.29
C GLN A 443 -8.59 12.00 -13.93
N LYS A 444 -9.41 12.80 -13.27
CA LYS A 444 -10.58 13.38 -13.93
C LYS A 444 -10.06 14.43 -14.93
N PRO A 445 -10.57 14.45 -16.19
CA PRO A 445 -10.27 15.54 -17.08
C PRO A 445 -10.65 16.85 -16.39
N ASP A 446 -9.78 17.84 -16.45
CA ASP A 446 -10.10 19.18 -15.96
C ASP A 446 -11.43 19.58 -16.58
N LYS A 447 -12.37 20.05 -15.75
CA LYS A 447 -13.52 20.78 -16.28
C LYS A 447 -12.93 21.87 -17.15
N GLU A 448 -13.31 21.92 -18.44
CA GLU A 448 -12.90 22.97 -19.34
C GLU A 448 -13.05 24.29 -18.60
N LYS A 449 -11.92 24.88 -18.18
CA LYS A 449 -11.92 26.22 -17.63
C LYS A 449 -12.35 27.09 -18.78
N LYS A 450 -13.59 27.54 -18.80
CA LYS A 450 -14.02 28.60 -19.72
C LYS A 450 -13.01 29.71 -19.55
N VAL A 451 -12.18 29.91 -20.56
CA VAL A 451 -11.19 30.97 -20.56
C VAL A 451 -11.99 32.26 -20.43
N LYS A 452 -11.99 32.84 -19.22
CA LYS A 452 -12.59 34.15 -18.99
C LYS A 452 -11.75 35.13 -19.81
N ASN A 453 -12.35 35.65 -20.87
CA ASN A 453 -11.71 36.70 -21.64
C ASN A 453 -11.80 37.99 -20.83
N GLN A 454 -10.79 38.21 -19.97
CA GLN A 454 -10.76 39.39 -19.10
C GLN A 454 -10.84 40.71 -19.86
N ASN A 455 -10.36 40.75 -21.11
CA ASN A 455 -10.48 41.93 -21.97
C ASN A 455 -11.89 42.14 -22.42
N ALA A 456 -12.65 41.09 -22.76
CA ALA A 456 -14.06 41.19 -23.09
C ALA A 456 -14.90 41.61 -21.86
N ASP A 457 -14.59 41.06 -20.68
CA ASP A 457 -15.26 41.42 -19.42
C ASP A 457 -14.95 42.87 -19.03
N ARG A 458 -13.73 43.36 -19.25
CA ARG A 458 -13.36 44.76 -19.02
C ARG A 458 -14.05 45.70 -20.01
N ALA A 459 -14.10 45.33 -21.30
CA ALA A 459 -14.78 46.13 -22.33
C ALA A 459 -16.28 46.25 -22.01
N LYS A 460 -16.90 45.13 -21.57
CA LYS A 460 -18.30 45.10 -21.14
C LYS A 460 -18.55 46.03 -19.92
N LYS A 461 -17.64 46.05 -18.94
CA LYS A 461 -17.73 46.94 -17.78
C LYS A 461 -17.56 48.41 -18.15
N LEU A 462 -16.81 48.72 -19.20
CA LEU A 462 -16.58 50.06 -19.70
C LEU A 462 -17.56 50.50 -20.76
N GLY A 463 -18.54 49.66 -21.14
CA GLY A 463 -19.50 49.94 -22.19
C GLY A 463 -18.90 50.07 -23.61
N ILE A 464 -17.71 49.47 -23.82
CA ILE A 464 -16.96 49.52 -25.07
C ILE A 464 -17.14 48.20 -25.82
N GLN A 465 -17.31 48.28 -27.15
CA GLN A 465 -17.41 47.10 -27.99
C GLN A 465 -16.03 46.40 -28.06
N TYR A 466 -15.98 45.13 -27.62
CA TYR A 466 -14.75 44.32 -27.72
C TYR A 466 -14.59 43.73 -29.12
N VAL A 467 -13.54 44.11 -29.81
CA VAL A 467 -13.16 43.54 -31.11
C VAL A 467 -11.94 42.61 -30.86
N PRO A 468 -12.10 41.28 -30.97
CA PRO A 468 -10.92 40.38 -30.86
C PRO A 468 -9.98 40.64 -32.01
N LYS A 469 -8.68 40.81 -31.71
CA LYS A 469 -7.66 40.78 -32.74
C LYS A 469 -7.61 39.38 -33.30
N MET A 470 -7.79 39.22 -34.62
CA MET A 470 -7.55 37.99 -35.37
C MET A 470 -6.07 37.57 -35.30
#